data_ddc8a919d92a3c7ef0c63c117235fb08
#
_entry.id   ddc8a919d92a3c7ef0c63c117235fb08
#
_cell.length_a   1.000
_cell.length_b   1.000
_cell.length_c   1.000
_cell.angle_alpha   90.00
_cell.angle_beta   90.00
_cell.angle_gamma   90.00
#
_symmetry.space_group_name_H-M   'P 1'
#
loop_
_entity.id
_entity.type
_entity.pdbx_description
1 polymer ?
#
loop_
_entity_poly.entity_id
_entity_poly.type
_entity_poly.pdbx_seq_one_letter_code
_entity_poly.pdbx_strand_id
1 'polypeptide(L)'
;MNKKDLSDRFLDEIKRNLMEQEEDDEEDENESEETQDEKGGSSDFDEMISRLLHSQTQVHVFHLGTKGSGSYAAHKALQGYYEGIDGLVDGLVESYQGRYGLVTNYDSYEMDKFESVEKCISYFNDLNKIITEKRDSVKDSYLQNQIDTVQELLFSTLYKLKFLK
;
A
#
# COMPACT_ATOMS: atom_id res chain seq x y z
N MET A 1 -21.25 28.62 -46.20
CA MET A 1 -20.63 27.33 -45.76
C MET A 1 -21.59 26.70 -44.76
N ASN A 2 -22.13 25.54 -45.13
CA ASN A 2 -23.26 24.93 -44.38
C ASN A 2 -22.73 24.15 -43.19
N LYS A 3 -23.39 24.26 -42.01
CA LYS A 3 -22.99 23.57 -40.77
C LYS A 3 -22.84 22.03 -40.91
N LYS A 4 -23.52 21.44 -41.87
CA LYS A 4 -23.45 20.02 -42.20
C LYS A 4 -22.07 19.65 -42.85
N ASP A 5 -21.55 20.49 -43.70
CA ASP A 5 -20.25 20.29 -44.38
C ASP A 5 -19.05 20.34 -43.41
N LEU A 6 -19.15 21.14 -42.33
CA LEU A 6 -18.14 21.23 -41.28
C LEU A 6 -18.12 19.97 -40.38
N SER A 7 -19.30 19.44 -40.07
CA SER A 7 -19.47 18.22 -39.26
C SER A 7 -18.97 16.98 -39.98
N ASP A 8 -19.24 16.87 -41.29
CA ASP A 8 -18.82 15.72 -42.07
C ASP A 8 -17.28 15.71 -42.24
N ARG A 9 -16.64 16.87 -42.43
CA ARG A 9 -15.17 17.00 -42.49
C ARG A 9 -14.49 16.65 -41.15
N PHE A 10 -15.09 17.04 -40.02
CA PHE A 10 -14.56 16.72 -38.70
C PHE A 10 -14.63 15.22 -38.39
N LEU A 11 -15.73 14.57 -38.80
CA LEU A 11 -15.87 13.12 -38.66
C LEU A 11 -14.91 12.33 -39.55
N ASP A 12 -14.61 12.81 -40.75
CA ASP A 12 -13.64 12.19 -41.67
C ASP A 12 -12.20 12.36 -41.16
N GLU A 13 -11.88 13.47 -40.49
CA GLU A 13 -10.58 13.71 -39.85
C GLU A 13 -10.35 12.80 -38.64
N ILE A 14 -11.38 12.61 -37.81
CA ILE A 14 -11.31 11.68 -36.65
C ILE A 14 -11.13 10.24 -37.14
N LYS A 15 -11.85 9.80 -38.18
CA LYS A 15 -11.70 8.46 -38.74
C LYS A 15 -10.31 8.20 -39.32
N ARG A 16 -9.71 9.22 -39.94
CA ARG A 16 -8.36 9.12 -40.48
C ARG A 16 -7.32 8.96 -39.37
N ASN A 17 -7.42 9.78 -38.33
CA ASN A 17 -6.50 9.69 -37.20
C ASN A 17 -6.63 8.36 -36.43
N LEU A 18 -7.83 7.77 -36.37
CA LEU A 18 -8.05 6.44 -35.78
C LEU A 18 -7.46 5.33 -36.63
N MET A 19 -7.52 5.43 -37.98
CA MET A 19 -6.91 4.45 -38.87
C MET A 19 -5.37 4.56 -38.88
N GLU A 20 -4.81 5.75 -38.77
CA GLU A 20 -3.36 5.96 -38.68
C GLU A 20 -2.78 5.41 -37.36
N GLN A 21 -3.57 5.32 -36.26
CA GLN A 21 -3.15 4.69 -35.01
C GLN A 21 -3.19 3.15 -35.06
N GLU A 22 -4.02 2.55 -35.90
CA GLU A 22 -4.08 1.09 -36.05
C GLU A 22 -2.96 0.53 -36.96
N GLU A 23 -2.33 1.34 -37.81
CA GLU A 23 -1.22 0.93 -38.67
C GLU A 23 0.17 1.02 -38.00
N ASP A 24 0.31 1.81 -36.91
CA ASP A 24 1.56 1.92 -36.14
C ASP A 24 1.75 0.80 -35.10
N ASP A 25 0.72 -0.02 -34.83
CA ASP A 25 0.77 -1.11 -33.83
C ASP A 25 1.17 -2.50 -34.40
N GLU A 26 1.44 -2.62 -35.72
CA GLU A 26 1.77 -3.92 -36.39
C GLU A 26 3.26 -4.11 -36.74
N GLU A 27 4.19 -3.22 -36.46
CA GLU A 27 5.61 -3.37 -36.85
C GLU A 27 6.62 -3.40 -35.69
N ASP A 28 6.30 -3.99 -34.52
CA ASP A 28 7.33 -4.26 -33.50
C ASP A 28 7.20 -5.63 -32.80
N GLU A 29 6.91 -6.68 -33.59
CA GLU A 29 7.14 -8.05 -33.17
C GLU A 29 8.46 -8.57 -33.75
N ASN A 30 9.61 -8.17 -33.18
CA ASN A 30 10.78 -9.07 -33.19
C ASN A 30 11.83 -8.66 -32.12
N GLU A 31 12.24 -9.68 -31.34
CA GLU A 31 13.43 -9.71 -30.49
C GLU A 31 13.41 -8.87 -29.19
N SER A 32 12.71 -9.33 -28.18
CA SER A 32 13.22 -9.16 -26.82
C SER A 32 13.53 -10.53 -26.22
N GLU A 33 14.83 -10.77 -26.05
CA GLU A 33 15.38 -11.84 -25.22
C GLU A 33 14.61 -11.93 -23.90
N GLU A 34 14.10 -13.12 -23.59
CA GLU A 34 13.57 -13.46 -22.27
C GLU A 34 14.68 -13.27 -21.22
N THR A 35 14.78 -12.07 -20.67
CA THR A 35 15.34 -11.95 -19.33
C THR A 35 14.30 -12.55 -18.39
N GLN A 36 14.58 -13.74 -17.90
CA GLN A 36 13.89 -14.35 -16.77
C GLN A 36 14.12 -13.44 -15.55
N ASP A 37 13.31 -12.40 -15.41
CA ASP A 37 13.21 -11.65 -14.18
C ASP A 37 12.62 -12.56 -13.12
N GLU A 38 13.43 -12.83 -12.09
CA GLU A 38 13.09 -13.63 -10.93
C GLU A 38 11.77 -13.13 -10.30
N LYS A 39 10.67 -13.82 -10.55
CA LYS A 39 9.36 -13.66 -9.90
C LYS A 39 9.40 -14.08 -8.42
N GLY A 40 10.41 -13.65 -7.66
CA GLY A 40 10.65 -14.09 -6.28
C GLY A 40 10.33 -13.05 -5.19
N GLY A 41 9.90 -11.82 -5.53
CA GLY A 41 9.72 -10.75 -4.55
C GLY A 41 8.27 -10.28 -4.34
N SER A 42 7.41 -10.47 -5.32
CA SER A 42 6.11 -9.84 -5.40
C SER A 42 5.13 -10.28 -4.30
N SER A 43 4.96 -11.59 -4.03
CA SER A 43 3.94 -12.07 -3.07
C SER A 43 4.21 -11.69 -1.61
N ASP A 44 5.47 -11.70 -1.19
CA ASP A 44 5.85 -11.35 0.19
C ASP A 44 5.68 -9.86 0.47
N PHE A 45 6.05 -9.02 -0.50
CA PHE A 45 5.84 -7.59 -0.41
C PHE A 45 4.35 -7.22 -0.44
N ASP A 46 3.58 -7.83 -1.35
CA ASP A 46 2.14 -7.61 -1.52
C ASP A 46 1.38 -7.95 -0.22
N GLU A 47 1.72 -9.07 0.45
CA GLU A 47 1.13 -9.44 1.73
C GLU A 47 1.46 -8.41 2.81
N MET A 48 2.71 -7.97 2.92
CA MET A 48 3.12 -6.97 3.91
C MET A 48 2.35 -5.66 3.70
N ILE A 49 2.28 -5.16 2.47
CA ILE A 49 1.56 -3.92 2.15
C ILE A 49 0.07 -4.06 2.45
N SER A 50 -0.55 -5.19 2.08
CA SER A 50 -1.97 -5.46 2.39
C SER A 50 -2.23 -5.42 3.90
N ARG A 51 -1.33 -5.99 4.72
CA ARG A 51 -1.41 -5.94 6.19
C ARG A 51 -1.23 -4.54 6.73
N LEU A 52 -0.31 -3.76 6.18
CA LEU A 52 -0.06 -2.38 6.60
C LEU A 52 -1.24 -1.47 6.28
N LEU A 53 -1.81 -1.54 5.08
CA LEU A 53 -3.01 -0.80 4.69
C LEU A 53 -4.21 -1.18 5.57
N HIS A 54 -4.43 -2.48 5.80
CA HIS A 54 -5.46 -2.95 6.72
C HIS A 54 -5.25 -2.38 8.14
N SER A 55 -3.99 -2.33 8.63
CA SER A 55 -3.67 -1.90 9.98
C SER A 55 -4.10 -0.47 10.29
N GLN A 56 -4.07 0.43 9.30
CA GLN A 56 -4.54 1.80 9.44
C GLN A 56 -6.01 1.83 9.90
N THR A 57 -6.88 1.15 9.16
CA THR A 57 -8.32 1.09 9.46
C THR A 57 -8.59 0.27 10.72
N GLN A 58 -7.91 -0.86 10.90
CA GLN A 58 -8.05 -1.70 12.09
C GLN A 58 -7.71 -0.95 13.38
N VAL A 59 -6.61 -0.21 13.40
CA VAL A 59 -6.19 0.57 14.57
C VAL A 59 -7.12 1.76 14.80
N HIS A 60 -7.67 2.36 13.73
CA HIS A 60 -8.71 3.38 13.87
C HIS A 60 -9.99 2.80 14.51
N VAL A 61 -10.41 1.59 14.15
CA VAL A 61 -11.52 0.87 14.80
C VAL A 61 -11.21 0.62 16.30
N PHE A 62 -9.99 0.21 16.64
CA PHE A 62 -9.58 0.07 18.04
C PHE A 62 -9.62 1.40 18.79
N HIS A 63 -9.12 2.49 18.18
CA HIS A 63 -9.16 3.83 18.73
C HIS A 63 -10.60 4.26 19.09
N LEU A 64 -11.55 4.06 18.17
CA LEU A 64 -12.96 4.39 18.36
C LEU A 64 -13.64 3.54 19.45
N GLY A 65 -13.17 2.31 19.67
CA GLY A 65 -13.67 1.41 20.68
C GLY A 65 -13.10 1.65 22.09
N THR A 66 -12.03 2.45 22.22
CA THR A 66 -11.30 2.67 23.47
C THR A 66 -12.16 3.38 24.51
N LYS A 67 -12.30 2.80 25.71
CA LYS A 67 -13.15 3.32 26.79
C LYS A 67 -12.63 2.91 28.18
N GLY A 68 -13.09 3.59 29.20
CA GLY A 68 -12.81 3.27 30.61
C GLY A 68 -11.66 4.08 31.20
N SER A 69 -11.31 3.76 32.46
CA SER A 69 -10.21 4.44 33.16
C SER A 69 -8.87 4.15 32.50
N GLY A 70 -8.01 5.16 32.32
CA GLY A 70 -6.72 5.02 31.66
C GLY A 70 -6.79 4.92 30.13
N SER A 71 -8.00 4.96 29.55
CA SER A 71 -8.19 4.81 28.10
C SER A 71 -7.62 5.96 27.27
N TYR A 72 -7.44 7.16 27.85
CA TYR A 72 -6.96 8.32 27.10
C TYR A 72 -5.56 8.12 26.51
N ALA A 73 -4.64 7.52 27.25
CA ALA A 73 -3.29 7.24 26.78
C ALA A 73 -3.33 6.23 25.61
N ALA A 74 -4.12 5.15 25.74
CA ALA A 74 -4.32 4.18 24.67
C ALA A 74 -4.98 4.81 23.45
N HIS A 75 -6.03 5.60 23.63
CA HIS A 75 -6.72 6.33 22.58
C HIS A 75 -5.74 7.24 21.79
N LYS A 76 -4.89 8.00 22.49
CA LYS A 76 -3.89 8.86 21.83
C LYS A 76 -2.74 8.07 21.18
N ALA A 77 -2.35 6.93 21.74
CA ALA A 77 -1.35 6.05 21.15
C ALA A 77 -1.84 5.46 19.81
N LEU A 78 -3.07 4.94 19.80
CA LEU A 78 -3.71 4.38 18.60
C LEU A 78 -3.95 5.47 17.54
N GLN A 79 -4.35 6.70 17.98
CA GLN A 79 -4.48 7.85 17.08
C GLN A 79 -3.17 8.15 16.37
N GLY A 80 -2.07 8.27 17.11
CA GLY A 80 -0.76 8.57 16.52
C GLY A 80 -0.28 7.51 15.52
N TYR A 81 -0.70 6.26 15.70
CA TYR A 81 -0.39 5.20 14.74
C TYR A 81 -1.19 5.36 13.45
N TYR A 82 -2.54 5.38 13.50
CA TYR A 82 -3.33 5.39 12.26
C TYR A 82 -3.18 6.70 11.46
N GLU A 83 -2.86 7.82 12.13
CA GLU A 83 -2.53 9.08 11.45
C GLU A 83 -1.14 9.07 10.83
N GLY A 84 -0.18 8.33 11.40
CA GLY A 84 1.20 8.30 10.94
C GLY A 84 1.51 7.22 9.91
N ILE A 85 0.77 6.11 9.91
CA ILE A 85 1.08 4.95 9.06
C ILE A 85 0.81 5.20 7.58
N ASP A 86 -0.21 5.98 7.24
CA ASP A 86 -0.69 6.22 5.89
C ASP A 86 0.43 6.71 4.96
N GLY A 87 1.03 7.84 5.28
CA GLY A 87 2.12 8.39 4.46
C GLY A 87 3.39 7.54 4.43
N LEU A 88 3.64 6.70 5.46
CA LEU A 88 4.78 5.77 5.47
C LEU A 88 4.56 4.61 4.50
N VAL A 89 3.34 4.07 4.47
CA VAL A 89 2.99 2.97 3.55
C VAL A 89 2.93 3.47 2.12
N ASP A 90 2.34 4.64 1.89
CA ASP A 90 2.26 5.28 0.57
C ASP A 90 3.67 5.48 -0.02
N GLY A 91 4.58 6.12 0.71
CA GLY A 91 5.95 6.32 0.26
C GLY A 91 6.74 5.02 0.02
N LEU A 92 6.50 3.97 0.85
CA LEU A 92 7.11 2.66 0.65
C LEU A 92 6.61 1.98 -0.63
N VAL A 93 5.29 2.00 -0.86
CA VAL A 93 4.67 1.41 -2.06
C VAL A 93 5.12 2.13 -3.32
N GLU A 94 5.08 3.48 -3.33
CA GLU A 94 5.54 4.26 -4.49
C GLU A 94 7.01 3.98 -4.83
N SER A 95 7.88 3.92 -3.81
CA SER A 95 9.30 3.61 -4.00
C SER A 95 9.51 2.20 -4.56
N TYR A 96 8.75 1.21 -4.08
CA TYR A 96 8.79 -0.16 -4.58
C TYR A 96 8.28 -0.24 -6.01
N GLN A 97 7.13 0.36 -6.30
CA GLN A 97 6.51 0.34 -7.63
C GLN A 97 7.37 1.07 -8.68
N GLY A 98 8.03 2.15 -8.30
CA GLY A 98 8.99 2.84 -9.17
C GLY A 98 10.19 2.00 -9.55
N ARG A 99 10.52 0.97 -8.77
CA ARG A 99 11.66 0.06 -9.00
C ARG A 99 11.26 -1.26 -9.65
N TYR A 100 10.14 -1.84 -9.23
CA TYR A 100 9.77 -3.23 -9.53
C TYR A 100 8.46 -3.39 -10.30
N GLY A 101 7.74 -2.29 -10.56
CA GLY A 101 6.42 -2.32 -11.19
C GLY A 101 5.29 -2.35 -10.17
N LEU A 102 4.06 -2.29 -10.66
CA LEU A 102 2.87 -2.11 -9.81
C LEU A 102 2.59 -3.31 -8.92
N VAL A 103 2.27 -3.04 -7.67
CA VAL A 103 1.63 -4.02 -6.77
C VAL A 103 0.19 -4.22 -7.26
N THR A 104 -0.17 -5.45 -7.57
CA THR A 104 -1.49 -5.78 -8.16
C THR A 104 -2.34 -6.70 -7.28
N ASN A 105 -1.72 -7.34 -6.28
CA ASN A 105 -2.39 -8.28 -5.40
C ASN A 105 -2.53 -7.68 -4.01
N TYR A 106 -3.76 -7.24 -3.68
CA TYR A 106 -4.10 -6.73 -2.36
C TYR A 106 -5.09 -7.66 -1.69
N ASP A 107 -4.66 -8.25 -0.56
CA ASP A 107 -5.51 -9.10 0.27
C ASP A 107 -6.44 -8.25 1.13
N SER A 108 -7.62 -8.79 1.42
CA SER A 108 -8.58 -8.21 2.35
C SER A 108 -8.63 -9.00 3.66
N TYR A 109 -8.77 -8.31 4.78
CA TYR A 109 -8.84 -8.89 6.11
C TYR A 109 -10.07 -8.40 6.86
N GLU A 110 -10.63 -9.25 7.72
CA GLU A 110 -11.75 -8.88 8.57
C GLU A 110 -11.31 -7.92 9.68
N MET A 111 -12.22 -7.02 10.07
CA MET A 111 -11.98 -6.05 11.14
C MET A 111 -12.33 -6.63 12.50
N ASP A 112 -11.37 -6.61 13.41
CA ASP A 112 -11.56 -6.94 14.80
C ASP A 112 -12.17 -5.78 15.59
N LYS A 113 -13.04 -6.10 16.54
CA LYS A 113 -13.57 -5.13 17.51
C LYS A 113 -12.52 -4.85 18.58
N PHE A 114 -12.54 -3.66 19.14
CA PHE A 114 -11.77 -3.38 20.36
C PHE A 114 -12.31 -4.22 21.52
N GLU A 115 -11.44 -5.01 22.12
CA GLU A 115 -11.74 -5.79 23.34
C GLU A 115 -10.99 -5.22 24.55
N SER A 116 -9.68 -5.05 24.43
CA SER A 116 -8.81 -4.51 25.47
C SER A 116 -7.51 -3.97 24.90
N VAL A 117 -6.74 -3.24 25.71
CA VAL A 117 -5.40 -2.74 25.35
C VAL A 117 -4.44 -3.90 25.10
N GLU A 118 -4.54 -4.98 25.86
CA GLU A 118 -3.73 -6.19 25.71
C GLU A 118 -3.95 -6.85 24.34
N LYS A 119 -5.19 -6.86 23.85
CA LYS A 119 -5.50 -7.34 22.48
C LYS A 119 -4.89 -6.46 21.40
N CYS A 120 -4.91 -5.12 21.60
CA CYS A 120 -4.21 -4.21 20.68
C CYS A 120 -2.70 -4.47 20.68
N ILE A 121 -2.09 -4.71 21.86
CA ILE A 121 -0.67 -5.05 21.97
C ILE A 121 -0.37 -6.37 21.24
N SER A 122 -1.23 -7.40 21.37
CA SER A 122 -1.08 -8.65 20.63
C SER A 122 -1.12 -8.41 19.12
N TYR A 123 -2.12 -7.67 18.65
CA TYR A 123 -2.24 -7.30 17.24
C TYR A 123 -0.97 -6.65 16.68
N PHE A 124 -0.40 -5.67 17.39
CA PHE A 124 0.84 -5.01 16.97
C PHE A 124 2.05 -5.94 16.99
N ASN A 125 2.13 -6.88 17.94
CA ASN A 125 3.20 -7.87 17.95
C ASN A 125 3.10 -8.83 16.76
N ASP A 126 1.89 -9.27 16.40
CA ASP A 126 1.64 -10.14 15.24
C ASP A 126 1.94 -9.40 13.92
N LEU A 127 1.53 -8.14 13.81
CA LEU A 127 1.88 -7.29 12.66
C LEU A 127 3.39 -7.12 12.52
N ASN A 128 4.09 -6.83 13.64
CA ASN A 128 5.55 -6.69 13.63
C ASN A 128 6.25 -7.97 13.16
N LYS A 129 5.74 -9.15 13.55
CA LYS A 129 6.30 -10.42 13.10
C LYS A 129 6.23 -10.55 11.58
N ILE A 130 5.08 -10.24 10.98
CA ILE A 130 4.90 -10.26 9.52
C ILE A 130 5.88 -9.29 8.86
N ILE A 131 5.95 -8.03 9.33
CA ILE A 131 6.86 -7.03 8.79
C ILE A 131 8.31 -7.51 8.84
N THR A 132 8.74 -8.09 9.97
CA THR A 132 10.12 -8.57 10.16
C THR A 132 10.43 -9.72 9.18
N GLU A 133 9.51 -10.69 9.04
CA GLU A 133 9.68 -11.82 8.13
C GLU A 133 9.79 -11.37 6.67
N LYS A 134 8.96 -10.41 6.26
CA LYS A 134 8.92 -9.93 4.88
C LYS A 134 10.02 -8.93 4.56
N ARG A 135 10.51 -8.17 5.54
CA ARG A 135 11.63 -7.24 5.38
C ARG A 135 12.88 -7.91 4.81
N ASP A 136 13.16 -9.13 5.24
CA ASP A 136 14.35 -9.87 4.81
C ASP A 136 14.29 -10.31 3.34
N SER A 137 13.09 -10.36 2.74
CA SER A 137 12.91 -10.62 1.30
C SER A 137 13.23 -9.41 0.43
N VAL A 138 13.18 -8.19 0.98
CA VAL A 138 13.49 -6.93 0.28
C VAL A 138 14.99 -6.70 0.28
N LYS A 139 15.62 -6.62 -0.90
CA LYS A 139 17.08 -6.51 -1.04
C LYS A 139 17.60 -5.08 -0.99
N ASP A 140 16.80 -4.11 -1.43
CA ASP A 140 17.21 -2.71 -1.50
C ASP A 140 17.22 -2.03 -0.14
N SER A 141 18.38 -1.51 0.28
CA SER A 141 18.57 -0.90 1.60
C SER A 141 17.66 0.31 1.86
N TYR A 142 17.33 1.10 0.84
CA TYR A 142 16.42 2.24 0.99
C TYR A 142 14.98 1.81 1.27
N LEU A 143 14.51 0.70 0.68
CA LEU A 143 13.22 0.11 1.01
C LEU A 143 13.23 -0.51 2.40
N GLN A 144 14.32 -1.20 2.79
CA GLN A 144 14.48 -1.71 4.15
C GLN A 144 14.43 -0.57 5.18
N ASN A 145 15.06 0.58 4.91
CA ASN A 145 15.01 1.74 5.80
C ASN A 145 13.58 2.32 5.93
N GLN A 146 12.79 2.30 4.86
CA GLN A 146 11.38 2.70 4.94
C GLN A 146 10.55 1.72 5.77
N ILE A 147 10.79 0.41 5.63
CA ILE A 147 10.19 -0.63 6.47
C ILE A 147 10.59 -0.44 7.94
N ASP A 148 11.86 -0.14 8.21
CA ASP A 148 12.37 0.14 9.56
C ASP A 148 11.65 1.36 10.18
N THR A 149 11.33 2.39 9.38
CA THR A 149 10.56 3.55 9.83
C THR A 149 9.11 3.18 10.21
N VAL A 150 8.49 2.27 9.47
CA VAL A 150 7.18 1.70 9.83
C VAL A 150 7.28 0.94 11.17
N GLN A 151 8.31 0.12 11.37
CA GLN A 151 8.54 -0.58 12.64
C GLN A 151 8.81 0.39 13.81
N GLU A 152 9.52 1.48 13.57
CA GLU A 152 9.75 2.53 14.59
C GLU A 152 8.43 3.13 15.08
N LEU A 153 7.51 3.47 14.17
CA LEU A 153 6.16 3.94 14.52
C LEU A 153 5.41 2.89 15.34
N LEU A 154 5.47 1.61 14.93
CA LEU A 154 4.84 0.50 15.62
C LEU A 154 5.40 0.33 17.04
N PHE A 155 6.72 0.32 17.22
CA PHE A 155 7.33 0.19 18.54
C PHE A 155 7.08 1.40 19.44
N SER A 156 7.05 2.61 18.88
CA SER A 156 6.64 3.81 19.63
C SER A 156 5.20 3.69 20.15
N THR A 157 4.31 3.13 19.34
CA THR A 157 2.92 2.86 19.73
C THR A 157 2.84 1.79 20.82
N LEU A 158 3.56 0.68 20.66
CA LEU A 158 3.66 -0.39 21.66
C LEU A 158 4.19 0.13 23.00
N TYR A 159 5.20 1.00 22.98
CA TYR A 159 5.70 1.64 24.22
C TYR A 159 4.58 2.40 24.96
N LYS A 160 3.83 3.22 24.21
CA LYS A 160 2.73 4.01 24.81
C LYS A 160 1.63 3.11 25.37
N LEU A 161 1.24 2.05 24.65
CA LEU A 161 0.21 1.11 25.07
C LEU A 161 0.64 0.30 26.32
N LYS A 162 1.92 -0.05 26.44
CA LYS A 162 2.44 -0.88 27.53
C LYS A 162 2.71 -0.08 28.80
N PHE A 163 3.17 1.15 28.68
CA PHE A 163 3.76 1.87 29.81
C PHE A 163 3.07 3.18 30.18
N LEU A 164 2.24 3.76 29.30
CA LEU A 164 1.50 4.98 29.61
C LEU A 164 0.05 4.65 29.96
N LYS A 165 -0.45 5.27 31.06
CA LYS A 165 -1.82 5.05 31.58
C LYS A 165 -2.54 6.38 31.80
#